data_843d79b242fab76ea36ad6e38cba0324
#
_entry.id   843d79b242fab76ea36ad6e38cba0324
#
_cell.length_a   1.000
_cell.length_b   1.000
_cell.length_c   1.000
_cell.angle_alpha   90.00
_cell.angle_beta   90.00
_cell.angle_gamma   90.00
#
_symmetry.space_group_name_H-M   'P 1'
#
loop_
_entity.id
_entity.type
_entity.pdbx_description
1 polymer ?
#
loop_
_entity_poly.entity_id
_entity_poly.type
_entity_poly.pdbx_seq_one_letter_code
_entity_poly.pdbx_strand_id
1 'polypeptide(L)'
;MTALTESYNPHTENIDHVSTLEVMKMINDEDKKVALAVETQLEAIAQAVDLIVAQFQKWGRLFYFWAGTSGRIWILDASECPPTFSVDPSLVQGIIAWWDEAIRTSLEGAEDSYEGGQNDAEILTSNDIAVVISASGNPQYLLWIIDKAREKHAHLIGLTCNPQGNICDKVDILICPQVWAEVIAWSSRMKAWTAQKMVLNMLSTGVMIKIWKTYKNLMVDLHVSNEKLKSRATSLIVNIANVSFQEAELALQQSNGEVKTAIVSLVKGISIDDARILLENHHWILREIIG
;
A
#
# COMPACT_ATOMS: atom_id res chain seq x y z
N MET A 1 13.94 20.27 -20.57
CA MET A 1 14.86 19.81 -19.50
C MET A 1 14.70 18.31 -19.41
N THR A 2 15.79 17.57 -19.23
CA THR A 2 15.73 16.10 -19.05
C THR A 2 15.04 15.81 -17.72
N ALA A 3 14.12 14.85 -17.67
CA ALA A 3 13.48 14.47 -16.42
C ALA A 3 14.52 14.07 -15.37
N LEU A 4 14.26 14.35 -14.11
CA LEU A 4 15.19 14.09 -13.00
C LEU A 4 15.62 12.61 -12.95
N THR A 5 14.67 11.71 -13.20
CA THR A 5 14.87 10.25 -13.27
C THR A 5 15.68 9.79 -14.49
N GLU A 6 15.85 10.66 -15.48
CA GLU A 6 16.60 10.40 -16.73
C GLU A 6 18.00 11.01 -16.71
N SER A 7 18.40 11.63 -15.61
CA SER A 7 19.69 12.28 -15.48
C SER A 7 20.81 11.26 -15.19
N TYR A 8 22.04 11.63 -15.52
CA TYR A 8 23.23 10.85 -15.14
C TYR A 8 23.61 11.11 -13.68
N ASN A 9 23.98 10.06 -12.96
CA ASN A 9 24.47 10.18 -11.59
C ASN A 9 25.99 10.35 -11.56
N PRO A 10 26.51 11.53 -11.16
CA PRO A 10 27.94 11.78 -11.15
C PRO A 10 28.69 10.94 -10.09
N HIS A 11 27.99 10.43 -9.06
CA HIS A 11 28.61 9.62 -8.02
C HIS A 11 28.84 8.17 -8.45
N THR A 12 28.27 7.75 -9.58
CA THR A 12 28.39 6.37 -10.08
C THR A 12 28.97 6.28 -11.50
N GLU A 13 29.58 7.35 -11.98
CA GLU A 13 30.13 7.47 -13.34
C GLU A 13 31.09 6.32 -13.69
N ASN A 14 31.91 5.88 -12.72
CA ASN A 14 32.92 4.83 -12.92
C ASN A 14 32.51 3.48 -12.31
N ILE A 15 31.20 3.23 -12.13
CA ILE A 15 30.71 2.04 -11.42
C ILE A 15 31.09 0.73 -12.10
N ASP A 16 31.28 0.73 -13.43
CA ASP A 16 31.68 -0.41 -14.25
C ASP A 16 33.17 -0.76 -14.10
N HIS A 17 33.99 0.13 -13.51
CA HIS A 17 35.43 0.01 -13.45
C HIS A 17 36.02 -0.21 -12.05
N VAL A 18 35.16 -0.34 -11.05
CA VAL A 18 35.54 -0.52 -9.65
C VAL A 18 35.33 -1.96 -9.17
N SER A 19 35.89 -2.31 -8.00
CA SER A 19 35.69 -3.64 -7.41
C SER A 19 34.20 -3.87 -7.03
N THR A 20 33.80 -5.15 -6.96
CA THR A 20 32.41 -5.52 -6.56
C THR A 20 32.01 -4.90 -5.23
N LEU A 21 32.92 -4.83 -4.25
CA LEU A 21 32.62 -4.20 -2.95
C LEU A 21 32.35 -2.70 -3.11
N GLU A 22 33.07 -2.02 -3.98
CA GLU A 22 32.85 -0.60 -4.26
C GLU A 22 31.53 -0.37 -5.01
N VAL A 23 31.19 -1.25 -5.97
CA VAL A 23 29.86 -1.24 -6.60
C VAL A 23 28.76 -1.35 -5.54
N MET A 24 28.84 -2.30 -4.60
CA MET A 24 27.84 -2.46 -3.54
C MET A 24 27.77 -1.23 -2.62
N LYS A 25 28.90 -0.59 -2.31
CA LYS A 25 28.91 0.65 -1.52
C LYS A 25 28.23 1.79 -2.27
N MET A 26 28.55 2.00 -3.55
CA MET A 26 27.92 3.04 -4.38
C MET A 26 26.38 2.87 -4.43
N ILE A 27 25.90 1.64 -4.67
CA ILE A 27 24.47 1.33 -4.68
C ILE A 27 23.85 1.66 -3.30
N ASN A 28 24.44 1.14 -2.23
CA ASN A 28 23.91 1.34 -0.87
C ASN A 28 23.92 2.82 -0.44
N ASP A 29 24.91 3.61 -0.87
CA ASP A 29 24.98 5.03 -0.55
C ASP A 29 23.91 5.85 -1.29
N GLU A 30 23.55 5.45 -2.50
CA GLU A 30 22.40 6.00 -3.22
C GLU A 30 21.07 5.59 -2.56
N ASP A 31 20.90 4.33 -2.18
CA ASP A 31 19.68 3.80 -1.57
C ASP A 31 19.36 4.47 -0.22
N LYS A 32 20.38 4.85 0.57
CA LYS A 32 20.20 5.60 1.83
C LYS A 32 19.44 6.92 1.65
N LYS A 33 19.47 7.52 0.47
CA LYS A 33 18.81 8.80 0.17
C LYS A 33 17.30 8.65 0.00
N VAL A 34 16.81 7.43 -0.27
CA VAL A 34 15.42 7.18 -0.60
C VAL A 34 14.48 7.53 0.54
N ALA A 35 14.80 7.08 1.76
CA ALA A 35 13.98 7.38 2.94
C ALA A 35 13.87 8.88 3.21
N LEU A 36 14.97 9.63 3.01
CA LEU A 36 14.99 11.08 3.16
C LEU A 36 14.15 11.78 2.10
N ALA A 37 14.14 11.26 0.86
CA ALA A 37 13.26 11.79 -0.19
C ALA A 37 11.77 11.54 0.15
N VAL A 38 11.42 10.37 0.69
CA VAL A 38 10.05 10.07 1.13
C VAL A 38 9.65 10.94 2.33
N GLU A 39 10.57 11.21 3.26
CA GLU A 39 10.32 12.08 4.42
C GLU A 39 9.79 13.45 4.01
N THR A 40 10.25 14.01 2.90
CA THR A 40 9.75 15.30 2.39
C THR A 40 8.30 15.29 1.94
N GLN A 41 7.67 14.11 1.84
CA GLN A 41 6.31 13.92 1.35
C GLN A 41 5.31 13.49 2.44
N LEU A 42 5.72 13.45 3.71
CA LEU A 42 4.88 12.94 4.80
C LEU A 42 3.54 13.66 4.93
N GLU A 43 3.50 14.98 4.71
CA GLU A 43 2.25 15.75 4.77
C GLU A 43 1.28 15.34 3.65
N ALA A 44 1.76 15.20 2.41
CA ALA A 44 0.95 14.74 1.28
C ALA A 44 0.48 13.29 1.47
N ILE A 45 1.36 12.43 2.01
CA ILE A 45 1.00 11.04 2.35
C ILE A 45 -0.09 11.01 3.43
N ALA A 46 0.00 11.84 4.46
CA ALA A 46 -1.01 11.92 5.51
C ALA A 46 -2.36 12.40 4.96
N GLN A 47 -2.38 13.44 4.12
CA GLN A 47 -3.59 13.90 3.44
C GLN A 47 -4.21 12.79 2.57
N ALA A 48 -3.41 12.02 1.85
CA ALA A 48 -3.87 10.89 1.05
C ALA A 48 -4.49 9.79 1.93
N VAL A 49 -3.86 9.45 3.06
CA VAL A 49 -4.41 8.49 4.03
C VAL A 49 -5.77 8.97 4.55
N ASP A 50 -5.88 10.23 4.97
CA ASP A 50 -7.13 10.77 5.49
C ASP A 50 -8.24 10.78 4.42
N LEU A 51 -7.92 11.10 3.16
CA LEU A 51 -8.85 11.00 2.03
C LEU A 51 -9.33 9.57 1.82
N ILE A 52 -8.42 8.59 1.79
CA ILE A 52 -8.76 7.18 1.60
C ILE A 52 -9.68 6.69 2.73
N VAL A 53 -9.36 7.01 3.98
CA VAL A 53 -10.20 6.66 5.15
C VAL A 53 -11.60 7.24 5.01
N ALA A 54 -11.72 8.52 4.62
CA ALA A 54 -13.02 9.16 4.43
C ALA A 54 -13.86 8.51 3.32
N GLN A 55 -13.22 8.00 2.26
CA GLN A 55 -13.93 7.29 1.20
C GLN A 55 -14.28 5.85 1.60
N PHE A 56 -13.44 5.14 2.34
CA PHE A 56 -13.76 3.81 2.88
C PHE A 56 -14.99 3.84 3.78
N GLN A 57 -15.20 4.93 4.55
CA GLN A 57 -16.44 5.15 5.33
C GLN A 57 -17.69 5.30 4.45
N LYS A 58 -17.53 5.63 3.16
CA LYS A 58 -18.62 5.73 2.17
C LYS A 58 -18.67 4.51 1.24
N TRP A 59 -18.06 3.38 1.65
CA TRP A 59 -17.97 2.16 0.86
C TRP A 59 -17.15 2.30 -0.43
N GLY A 60 -16.26 3.29 -0.50
CA GLY A 60 -15.29 3.45 -1.58
C GLY A 60 -14.16 2.44 -1.47
N ARG A 61 -13.41 2.27 -2.55
CA ARG A 61 -12.31 1.33 -2.70
C ARG A 61 -11.06 2.07 -3.12
N LEU A 62 -9.88 1.45 -2.90
CA LEU A 62 -8.58 1.98 -3.31
C LEU A 62 -8.06 1.18 -4.49
N PHE A 63 -7.73 1.87 -5.57
CA PHE A 63 -7.14 1.27 -6.77
C PHE A 63 -5.75 1.85 -7.05
N TYR A 64 -4.79 0.98 -7.27
CA TYR A 64 -3.45 1.31 -7.76
C TYR A 64 -3.40 1.06 -9.26
N PHE A 65 -3.16 2.11 -10.04
CA PHE A 65 -3.04 2.01 -11.50
C PHE A 65 -1.64 2.37 -11.95
N TRP A 66 -1.10 1.57 -12.83
CA TRP A 66 0.14 1.91 -13.50
C TRP A 66 0.35 1.07 -14.76
N ALA A 67 1.31 1.50 -15.61
CA ALA A 67 1.75 0.79 -16.79
C ALA A 67 3.22 0.38 -16.66
N GLY A 68 3.59 -0.71 -17.32
CA GLY A 68 4.96 -1.21 -17.35
C GLY A 68 5.33 -2.17 -16.23
N THR A 69 6.58 -2.60 -16.22
CA THR A 69 7.08 -3.71 -15.37
C THR A 69 7.20 -3.38 -13.88
N SER A 70 7.17 -2.09 -13.50
CA SER A 70 7.23 -1.64 -12.10
C SER A 70 6.02 -2.06 -11.28
N GLY A 71 4.93 -2.35 -11.90
CA GLY A 71 3.66 -2.67 -11.29
C GLY A 71 3.56 -3.87 -10.40
N ARG A 72 4.46 -4.76 -10.52
CA ARG A 72 4.49 -6.00 -9.74
C ARG A 72 4.58 -5.75 -8.23
N ILE A 73 5.24 -4.66 -7.82
CA ILE A 73 5.42 -4.30 -6.40
C ILE A 73 4.10 -3.84 -5.78
N TRP A 74 3.22 -3.22 -6.56
CA TRP A 74 1.95 -2.67 -6.08
C TRP A 74 0.86 -3.72 -5.95
N ILE A 75 0.87 -4.72 -6.83
CA ILE A 75 0.05 -5.93 -6.65
C ILE A 75 0.42 -6.60 -5.34
N LEU A 76 1.71 -6.65 -5.00
CA LEU A 76 2.18 -7.22 -3.74
C LEU A 76 1.57 -6.48 -2.54
N ASP A 77 1.62 -5.13 -2.50
CA ASP A 77 1.06 -4.35 -1.39
C ASP A 77 -0.47 -4.57 -1.26
N ALA A 78 -1.20 -4.52 -2.36
CA ALA A 78 -2.64 -4.74 -2.37
C ALA A 78 -3.01 -6.16 -1.93
N SER A 79 -2.30 -7.19 -2.41
CA SER A 79 -2.56 -8.60 -2.11
C SER A 79 -2.26 -8.99 -0.66
N GLU A 80 -1.40 -8.24 0.04
CA GLU A 80 -1.07 -8.47 1.44
C GLU A 80 -2.06 -7.82 2.42
N CYS A 81 -2.95 -6.93 1.98
CA CYS A 81 -3.96 -6.32 2.83
C CYS A 81 -4.98 -7.34 3.40
N PRO A 82 -5.56 -8.26 2.59
CA PRO A 82 -6.50 -9.25 3.11
C PRO A 82 -5.92 -10.20 4.16
N PRO A 83 -4.76 -10.86 3.96
CA PRO A 83 -4.23 -11.77 4.97
C PRO A 83 -3.73 -11.06 6.23
N THR A 84 -3.31 -9.78 6.13
CA THR A 84 -2.76 -9.01 7.24
C THR A 84 -3.85 -8.37 8.09
N PHE A 85 -4.91 -7.86 7.47
CA PHE A 85 -5.91 -7.02 8.13
C PHE A 85 -7.33 -7.57 8.04
N SER A 86 -7.53 -8.77 7.48
CA SER A 86 -8.84 -9.39 7.28
C SER A 86 -9.84 -8.43 6.61
N VAL A 87 -9.39 -7.77 5.55
CA VAL A 87 -10.24 -6.92 4.71
C VAL A 87 -10.67 -7.66 3.45
N ASP A 88 -11.78 -7.23 2.86
CA ASP A 88 -12.22 -7.77 1.59
C ASP A 88 -11.16 -7.54 0.50
N PRO A 89 -10.82 -8.53 -0.34
CA PRO A 89 -9.84 -8.36 -1.42
C PRO A 89 -10.20 -7.25 -2.42
N SER A 90 -11.47 -6.88 -2.51
CA SER A 90 -11.91 -5.78 -3.36
C SER A 90 -11.65 -4.39 -2.78
N LEU A 91 -11.28 -4.27 -1.50
CA LEU A 91 -11.09 -2.99 -0.83
C LEU A 91 -9.84 -2.25 -1.33
N VAL A 92 -8.74 -3.00 -1.56
CA VAL A 92 -7.49 -2.47 -2.12
C VAL A 92 -7.08 -3.35 -3.30
N GLN A 93 -7.01 -2.77 -4.49
CA GLN A 93 -6.76 -3.51 -5.73
C GLN A 93 -5.62 -2.88 -6.53
N GLY A 94 -4.74 -3.71 -7.06
CA GLY A 94 -3.70 -3.31 -7.99
C GLY A 94 -4.10 -3.68 -9.43
N ILE A 95 -4.14 -2.70 -10.33
CA ILE A 95 -4.46 -2.88 -11.75
C ILE A 95 -3.24 -2.51 -12.57
N ILE A 96 -2.72 -3.49 -13.30
CA ILE A 96 -1.60 -3.31 -14.25
C ILE A 96 -2.12 -3.29 -15.66
N ALA A 97 -1.63 -2.37 -16.49
CA ALA A 97 -1.90 -2.43 -17.92
C ALA A 97 -1.61 -3.83 -18.48
N TRP A 98 -2.58 -4.43 -19.18
CA TRP A 98 -2.54 -5.78 -19.75
C TRP A 98 -2.56 -6.93 -18.72
N TRP A 99 -3.02 -6.68 -17.50
CA TRP A 99 -3.37 -7.66 -16.47
C TRP A 99 -2.31 -8.75 -16.20
N ASP A 100 -2.71 -9.98 -15.99
CA ASP A 100 -1.87 -11.10 -15.52
C ASP A 100 -0.64 -11.38 -16.38
N GLU A 101 -0.66 -11.13 -17.68
CA GLU A 101 0.49 -11.34 -18.55
C GLU A 101 1.63 -10.38 -18.22
N ALA A 102 1.31 -9.11 -17.90
CA ALA A 102 2.28 -8.09 -17.50
C ALA A 102 2.95 -8.38 -16.14
N ILE A 103 2.32 -9.20 -15.28
CA ILE A 103 2.92 -9.60 -14.00
C ILE A 103 4.18 -10.46 -14.22
N ARG A 104 4.21 -11.27 -15.26
CA ARG A 104 5.28 -12.26 -15.49
C ARG A 104 6.25 -11.85 -16.61
N THR A 105 5.76 -11.15 -17.60
CA THR A 105 6.50 -10.78 -18.80
C THR A 105 6.52 -9.26 -18.98
N SER A 106 7.67 -8.71 -19.39
CA SER A 106 7.74 -7.29 -19.78
C SER A 106 7.03 -7.12 -21.12
N LEU A 107 5.92 -6.38 -21.14
CA LEU A 107 5.15 -6.12 -22.34
C LEU A 107 5.46 -4.69 -22.81
N GLU A 108 6.05 -4.60 -24.01
CA GLU A 108 6.33 -3.32 -24.66
C GLU A 108 5.02 -2.70 -25.19
N GLY A 109 4.89 -1.36 -25.08
CA GLY A 109 3.71 -0.64 -25.57
C GLY A 109 2.52 -0.56 -24.61
N ALA A 110 2.56 -1.24 -23.44
CA ALA A 110 1.52 -1.13 -22.43
C ALA A 110 1.34 0.31 -21.88
N GLU A 111 2.42 1.08 -21.88
CA GLU A 111 2.46 2.47 -21.39
C GLU A 111 1.73 3.44 -22.34
N ASP A 112 1.59 3.08 -23.61
CA ASP A 112 0.99 3.89 -24.66
C ASP A 112 -0.47 3.52 -24.97
N SER A 113 -1.02 2.49 -24.30
CA SER A 113 -2.37 1.98 -24.59
C SER A 113 -3.47 2.91 -24.10
N TYR A 114 -4.13 3.57 -25.06
CA TYR A 114 -5.31 4.41 -24.83
C TYR A 114 -6.52 3.60 -24.34
N GLU A 115 -6.93 2.59 -25.11
CA GLU A 115 -8.11 1.77 -24.81
C GLU A 115 -7.96 1.01 -23.49
N GLY A 116 -6.74 0.53 -23.19
CA GLY A 116 -6.44 -0.15 -21.92
C GLY A 116 -6.71 0.73 -20.71
N GLY A 117 -6.24 1.99 -20.72
CA GLY A 117 -6.45 2.90 -19.60
C GLY A 117 -7.92 3.23 -19.33
N GLN A 118 -8.71 3.45 -20.38
CA GLN A 118 -10.14 3.71 -20.23
C GLN A 118 -10.91 2.49 -19.72
N ASN A 119 -10.64 1.31 -20.28
CA ASN A 119 -11.30 0.08 -19.88
C ASN A 119 -10.99 -0.29 -18.44
N ASP A 120 -9.73 -0.17 -18.02
CA ASP A 120 -9.31 -0.50 -16.64
C ASP A 120 -9.93 0.45 -15.61
N ALA A 121 -10.15 1.72 -15.95
CA ALA A 121 -10.79 2.69 -15.09
C ALA A 121 -12.33 2.67 -15.10
N GLU A 122 -12.98 1.87 -15.96
CA GLU A 122 -14.45 1.73 -15.95
C GLU A 122 -15.01 1.21 -14.62
N ILE A 123 -14.24 0.45 -13.88
CA ILE A 123 -14.61 -0.09 -12.56
C ILE A 123 -14.80 1.00 -11.49
N LEU A 124 -14.26 2.20 -11.70
CA LEU A 124 -14.30 3.29 -10.73
C LEU A 124 -15.72 3.86 -10.54
N THR A 125 -15.99 4.27 -9.31
CA THR A 125 -17.17 5.03 -8.90
C THR A 125 -16.77 6.34 -8.22
N SER A 126 -17.70 7.23 -7.94
CA SER A 126 -17.43 8.52 -7.29
C SER A 126 -16.89 8.43 -5.86
N ASN A 127 -17.02 7.29 -5.21
CA ASN A 127 -16.50 7.06 -3.87
C ASN A 127 -15.10 6.43 -3.88
N ASP A 128 -14.63 5.97 -5.04
CA ASP A 128 -13.35 5.26 -5.15
C ASP A 128 -12.17 6.24 -5.25
N ILE A 129 -10.99 5.73 -4.95
CA ILE A 129 -9.73 6.45 -5.06
C ILE A 129 -8.85 5.73 -6.08
N ALA A 130 -8.38 6.47 -7.09
CA ALA A 130 -7.39 6.01 -8.04
C ALA A 130 -6.02 6.60 -7.69
N VAL A 131 -5.05 5.75 -7.35
CA VAL A 131 -3.64 6.13 -7.22
C VAL A 131 -2.96 5.81 -8.55
N VAL A 132 -2.55 6.82 -9.29
CA VAL A 132 -1.80 6.66 -10.54
C VAL A 132 -0.29 6.74 -10.25
N ILE A 133 0.45 5.71 -10.66
CA ILE A 133 1.82 5.48 -10.22
C ILE A 133 2.76 5.38 -11.41
N SER A 134 3.80 6.24 -11.44
CA SER A 134 4.87 6.18 -12.44
C SER A 134 6.12 6.89 -11.93
N ALA A 135 7.30 6.33 -12.15
CA ALA A 135 8.55 7.00 -11.83
C ALA A 135 8.74 8.30 -12.63
N SER A 136 8.43 8.30 -13.92
CA SER A 136 8.53 9.47 -14.82
C SER A 136 7.32 10.39 -14.77
N GLY A 137 6.13 9.86 -14.42
CA GLY A 137 4.87 10.57 -14.46
C GLY A 137 4.31 10.84 -15.86
N ASN A 138 4.80 10.16 -16.89
CA ASN A 138 4.49 10.48 -18.29
C ASN A 138 3.66 9.43 -19.07
N PRO A 139 3.48 8.16 -18.64
CA PRO A 139 2.75 7.17 -19.44
C PRO A 139 1.37 7.65 -19.87
N GLN A 140 1.06 7.51 -21.15
CA GLN A 140 -0.24 7.88 -21.73
C GLN A 140 -1.39 7.11 -21.07
N TYR A 141 -1.19 5.82 -20.81
CA TYR A 141 -2.12 4.97 -20.07
C TYR A 141 -2.66 5.64 -18.79
N LEU A 142 -1.77 6.27 -17.98
CA LEU A 142 -2.18 6.93 -16.74
C LEU A 142 -2.96 8.22 -16.97
N LEU A 143 -2.69 8.95 -18.04
CA LEU A 143 -3.47 10.14 -18.40
C LEU A 143 -4.92 9.76 -18.72
N TRP A 144 -5.13 8.61 -19.38
CA TRP A 144 -6.47 8.11 -19.66
C TRP A 144 -7.20 7.58 -18.41
N ILE A 145 -6.47 6.97 -17.48
CA ILE A 145 -7.03 6.65 -16.15
C ILE A 145 -7.50 7.93 -15.44
N ILE A 146 -6.70 8.99 -15.47
CA ILE A 146 -7.04 10.28 -14.86
C ILE A 146 -8.30 10.87 -15.48
N ASP A 147 -8.37 10.92 -16.81
CA ASP A 147 -9.52 11.48 -17.53
C ASP A 147 -10.79 10.67 -17.19
N LYS A 148 -10.72 9.35 -17.18
CA LYS A 148 -11.85 8.48 -16.82
C LYS A 148 -12.25 8.60 -15.36
N ALA A 149 -11.28 8.67 -14.45
CA ALA A 149 -11.55 8.87 -13.03
C ALA A 149 -12.26 10.21 -12.78
N ARG A 150 -11.88 11.28 -13.49
CA ARG A 150 -12.57 12.57 -13.43
C ARG A 150 -14.00 12.50 -13.97
N GLU A 151 -14.23 11.80 -15.10
CA GLU A 151 -15.56 11.53 -15.64
C GLU A 151 -16.46 10.81 -14.60
N LYS A 152 -15.89 9.84 -13.88
CA LYS A 152 -16.57 9.08 -12.82
C LYS A 152 -16.67 9.83 -11.48
N HIS A 153 -16.08 11.03 -11.38
CA HIS A 153 -15.95 11.78 -10.13
C HIS A 153 -15.20 11.04 -9.01
N ALA A 154 -14.31 10.12 -9.36
CA ALA A 154 -13.43 9.44 -8.43
C ALA A 154 -12.29 10.38 -7.98
N HIS A 155 -11.74 10.13 -6.78
CA HIS A 155 -10.62 10.89 -6.27
C HIS A 155 -9.29 10.40 -6.84
N LEU A 156 -8.35 11.32 -7.06
CA LEU A 156 -7.07 11.08 -7.73
C LEU A 156 -5.88 11.39 -6.83
N ILE A 157 -5.00 10.42 -6.66
CA ILE A 157 -3.70 10.58 -6.02
C ILE A 157 -2.61 10.24 -7.05
N GLY A 158 -1.63 11.12 -7.24
CA GLY A 158 -0.48 10.89 -8.10
C GLY A 158 0.74 10.49 -7.28
N LEU A 159 1.45 9.44 -7.69
CA LEU A 159 2.72 9.02 -7.12
C LEU A 159 3.79 8.96 -8.21
N THR A 160 4.71 9.92 -8.19
CA THR A 160 5.80 10.00 -9.17
C THR A 160 7.10 10.43 -8.50
N CYS A 161 8.25 10.17 -9.14
CA CYS A 161 9.55 10.68 -8.69
C CYS A 161 10.03 11.87 -9.55
N ASN A 162 9.20 12.33 -10.48
CA ASN A 162 9.51 13.44 -11.38
C ASN A 162 8.50 14.59 -11.18
N PRO A 163 8.92 15.75 -10.63
CA PRO A 163 8.02 16.88 -10.40
C PRO A 163 7.53 17.57 -11.67
N GLN A 164 8.05 17.19 -12.84
CA GLN A 164 7.65 17.69 -14.16
C GLN A 164 6.83 16.66 -14.95
N GLY A 165 6.42 15.56 -14.31
CA GLY A 165 5.60 14.53 -14.95
C GLY A 165 4.21 15.05 -15.33
N ASN A 166 3.66 14.57 -16.44
CA ASN A 166 2.37 15.01 -16.99
C ASN A 166 1.18 14.72 -16.07
N ILE A 167 1.34 13.87 -15.05
CA ILE A 167 0.29 13.59 -14.05
C ILE A 167 0.25 14.62 -12.93
N CYS A 168 1.33 15.43 -12.72
CA CYS A 168 1.52 16.23 -11.51
C CYS A 168 0.44 17.30 -11.28
N ASP A 169 -0.03 17.93 -12.34
CA ASP A 169 -1.06 18.99 -12.31
C ASP A 169 -2.48 18.46 -12.52
N LYS A 170 -2.65 17.14 -12.59
CA LYS A 170 -3.90 16.48 -12.96
C LYS A 170 -4.52 15.65 -11.82
N VAL A 171 -3.95 15.65 -10.65
CA VAL A 171 -4.39 14.86 -9.50
C VAL A 171 -4.79 15.76 -8.33
N ASP A 172 -5.59 15.24 -7.41
CA ASP A 172 -6.06 16.01 -6.26
C ASP A 172 -4.97 16.11 -5.18
N ILE A 173 -4.17 15.03 -5.02
CA ILE A 173 -3.01 14.98 -4.12
C ILE A 173 -1.83 14.43 -4.90
N LEU A 174 -0.71 15.17 -4.91
CA LEU A 174 0.54 14.74 -5.51
C LEU A 174 1.53 14.32 -4.42
N ILE A 175 2.07 13.10 -4.52
CA ILE A 175 3.17 12.58 -3.73
C ILE A 175 4.37 12.40 -4.65
N CYS A 176 5.41 13.23 -4.47
CA CYS A 176 6.54 13.28 -5.40
C CYS A 176 7.89 13.19 -4.66
N PRO A 177 8.30 11.99 -4.17
CA PRO A 177 9.61 11.80 -3.57
C PRO A 177 10.70 11.90 -4.65
N GLN A 178 11.49 12.98 -4.61
CA GLN A 178 12.55 13.23 -5.58
C GLN A 178 13.80 12.44 -5.22
N VAL A 179 13.97 11.26 -5.82
CA VAL A 179 15.09 10.34 -5.53
C VAL A 179 16.34 10.60 -6.39
N TRP A 180 16.30 11.63 -7.24
CA TRP A 180 17.40 12.04 -8.14
C TRP A 180 17.77 10.94 -9.15
N ALA A 181 18.91 11.15 -9.85
CA ALA A 181 19.42 10.20 -10.84
C ALA A 181 19.70 8.82 -10.23
N GLU A 182 19.33 7.78 -10.93
CA GLU A 182 19.57 6.39 -10.50
C GLU A 182 21.05 6.01 -10.53
N VAL A 183 21.41 4.92 -9.86
CA VAL A 183 22.77 4.34 -9.87
C VAL A 183 23.18 4.00 -11.30
N ILE A 184 22.28 3.41 -12.06
CA ILE A 184 22.40 3.20 -13.51
C ILE A 184 21.36 4.09 -14.16
N ALA A 185 21.77 5.02 -15.00
CA ALA A 185 20.90 5.97 -15.68
C ALA A 185 19.73 5.23 -16.36
N TRP A 186 18.54 5.82 -16.27
CA TRP A 186 17.26 5.31 -16.82
C TRP A 186 16.71 4.05 -16.17
N SER A 187 17.38 3.47 -15.17
CA SER A 187 16.92 2.25 -14.49
C SER A 187 16.12 2.56 -13.22
N SER A 188 14.91 3.06 -13.37
CA SER A 188 14.00 3.47 -12.27
C SER A 188 13.59 2.32 -11.32
N ARG A 189 13.98 1.07 -11.62
CA ARG A 189 13.73 -0.11 -10.77
C ARG A 189 14.47 -0.09 -9.41
N MET A 190 15.37 0.87 -9.19
CA MET A 190 16.19 0.98 -7.99
C MET A 190 15.56 1.96 -6.97
N LYS A 191 16.02 3.22 -6.95
CA LYS A 191 15.56 4.22 -5.98
C LYS A 191 14.09 4.61 -6.15
N ALA A 192 13.65 4.84 -7.39
CA ALA A 192 12.28 5.24 -7.66
C ALA A 192 11.27 4.18 -7.19
N TRP A 193 11.49 2.90 -7.51
CA TRP A 193 10.60 1.84 -7.03
C TRP A 193 10.65 1.67 -5.52
N THR A 194 11.84 1.80 -4.91
CA THR A 194 11.98 1.74 -3.44
C THR A 194 11.18 2.86 -2.77
N ALA A 195 11.26 4.09 -3.28
CA ALA A 195 10.47 5.21 -2.78
C ALA A 195 8.96 4.98 -2.93
N GLN A 196 8.53 4.54 -4.10
CA GLN A 196 7.13 4.22 -4.36
C GLN A 196 6.62 3.11 -3.43
N LYS A 197 7.40 2.02 -3.26
CA LYS A 197 7.06 0.95 -2.30
C LYS A 197 6.90 1.49 -0.88
N MET A 198 7.79 2.35 -0.42
CA MET A 198 7.68 2.97 0.91
C MET A 198 6.40 3.79 1.04
N VAL A 199 6.07 4.61 0.05
CA VAL A 199 4.85 5.42 0.03
C VAL A 199 3.61 4.55 0.07
N LEU A 200 3.50 3.52 -0.78
CA LEU A 200 2.33 2.64 -0.82
C LEU A 200 2.14 1.87 0.48
N ASN A 201 3.21 1.36 1.07
CA ASN A 201 3.12 0.74 2.40
C ASN A 201 2.67 1.74 3.49
N MET A 202 3.05 3.02 3.40
CA MET A 202 2.54 4.06 4.29
C MET A 202 1.05 4.34 4.06
N LEU A 203 0.59 4.37 2.81
CA LEU A 203 -0.81 4.56 2.47
C LEU A 203 -1.65 3.39 2.98
N SER A 204 -1.35 2.15 2.56
CA SER A 204 -2.13 0.97 2.93
C SER A 204 -2.11 0.75 4.45
N THR A 205 -0.93 0.72 5.08
CA THR A 205 -0.80 0.52 6.52
C THR A 205 -1.42 1.67 7.32
N GLY A 206 -1.17 2.92 6.89
CA GLY A 206 -1.75 4.11 7.53
C GLY A 206 -3.27 4.08 7.54
N VAL A 207 -3.88 3.74 6.40
CA VAL A 207 -5.33 3.56 6.28
C VAL A 207 -5.82 2.45 7.21
N MET A 208 -5.19 1.27 7.19
CA MET A 208 -5.60 0.14 8.04
C MET A 208 -5.49 0.47 9.55
N ILE A 209 -4.49 1.24 9.95
CA ILE A 209 -4.40 1.76 11.33
C ILE A 209 -5.56 2.70 11.64
N LYS A 210 -5.89 3.62 10.74
CA LYS A 210 -6.97 4.61 10.92
C LYS A 210 -8.38 4.01 10.92
N ILE A 211 -8.58 2.89 10.22
CA ILE A 211 -9.84 2.13 10.27
C ILE A 211 -9.84 1.02 11.34
N TRP A 212 -8.93 1.12 12.31
CA TRP A 212 -8.89 0.30 13.52
C TRP A 212 -8.62 -1.20 13.30
N LYS A 213 -7.86 -1.54 12.23
CA LYS A 213 -7.40 -2.92 11.97
C LYS A 213 -6.24 -3.35 12.85
N THR A 214 -5.73 -2.44 13.67
CA THR A 214 -4.63 -2.69 14.62
C THR A 214 -5.04 -2.31 16.04
N TYR A 215 -4.35 -2.89 17.04
CA TYR A 215 -4.41 -2.45 18.42
C TYR A 215 -2.99 -2.12 18.88
N LYS A 216 -2.74 -0.84 19.26
CA LYS A 216 -1.37 -0.34 19.42
C LYS A 216 -0.60 -0.60 18.11
N ASN A 217 0.54 -1.29 18.21
CA ASN A 217 1.34 -1.73 17.04
C ASN A 217 1.14 -3.22 16.71
N LEU A 218 0.03 -3.82 17.15
CA LEU A 218 -0.25 -5.25 17.01
C LEU A 218 -1.32 -5.48 15.93
N MET A 219 -1.10 -6.50 15.11
CA MET A 219 -1.99 -6.96 14.05
C MET A 219 -3.06 -7.89 14.66
N VAL A 220 -4.19 -7.30 15.10
CA VAL A 220 -5.27 -8.02 15.81
C VAL A 220 -6.40 -8.53 14.93
N ASP A 221 -6.43 -8.14 13.65
CA ASP A 221 -7.44 -8.54 12.66
C ASP A 221 -6.87 -9.55 11.64
N LEU A 222 -5.90 -10.35 12.06
CA LEU A 222 -5.31 -11.36 11.15
C LEU A 222 -6.28 -12.51 10.86
N HIS A 223 -6.26 -12.99 9.61
CA HIS A 223 -7.01 -14.18 9.22
C HIS A 223 -6.22 -15.45 9.54
N VAL A 224 -6.79 -16.30 10.42
CA VAL A 224 -6.14 -17.56 10.87
C VAL A 224 -6.32 -18.64 9.80
N SER A 225 -5.46 -18.64 8.78
CA SER A 225 -5.54 -19.57 7.65
C SER A 225 -4.54 -20.75 7.71
N ASN A 226 -3.59 -20.71 8.63
CA ASN A 226 -2.56 -21.75 8.80
C ASN A 226 -2.02 -21.80 10.24
N GLU A 227 -1.25 -22.85 10.56
CA GLU A 227 -0.70 -23.09 11.91
C GLU A 227 0.19 -21.94 12.40
N LYS A 228 0.99 -21.32 11.53
CA LYS A 228 1.83 -20.16 11.89
C LYS A 228 0.97 -18.98 12.32
N LEU A 229 -0.11 -18.69 11.63
CA LEU A 229 -1.04 -17.61 11.96
C LEU A 229 -1.86 -17.94 13.21
N LYS A 230 -2.24 -19.22 13.41
CA LYS A 230 -2.88 -19.68 14.64
C LYS A 230 -1.98 -19.45 15.85
N SER A 231 -0.72 -19.87 15.80
CA SER A 231 0.25 -19.66 16.87
C SER A 231 0.46 -18.17 17.20
N ARG A 232 0.52 -17.34 16.15
CA ARG A 232 0.63 -15.88 16.32
C ARG A 232 -0.62 -15.28 16.96
N ALA A 233 -1.81 -15.67 16.52
CA ALA A 233 -3.09 -15.23 17.08
C ALA A 233 -3.19 -15.61 18.58
N THR A 234 -2.87 -16.85 18.94
CA THR A 234 -2.86 -17.31 20.32
C THR A 234 -1.87 -16.49 21.18
N SER A 235 -0.66 -16.24 20.66
CA SER A 235 0.34 -15.43 21.36
C SER A 235 -0.11 -13.99 21.58
N LEU A 236 -0.82 -13.40 20.61
CA LEU A 236 -1.42 -12.06 20.75
C LEU A 236 -2.47 -12.02 21.85
N ILE A 237 -3.36 -13.02 21.89
CA ILE A 237 -4.39 -13.13 22.93
C ILE A 237 -3.75 -13.27 24.32
N VAL A 238 -2.75 -14.15 24.47
CA VAL A 238 -1.97 -14.30 25.72
C VAL A 238 -1.43 -12.96 26.19
N ASN A 239 -0.77 -12.22 25.29
CA ASN A 239 -0.13 -10.94 25.63
C ASN A 239 -1.12 -9.83 25.96
N ILE A 240 -2.25 -9.76 25.27
CA ILE A 240 -3.23 -8.66 25.45
C ILE A 240 -4.17 -8.96 26.64
N ALA A 241 -4.67 -10.19 26.73
CA ALA A 241 -5.60 -10.57 27.79
C ALA A 241 -4.90 -11.03 29.08
N ASN A 242 -3.57 -11.22 29.07
CA ASN A 242 -2.77 -11.72 30.20
C ASN A 242 -3.29 -13.04 30.75
N VAL A 243 -3.52 -14.02 29.90
CA VAL A 243 -4.04 -15.37 30.21
C VAL A 243 -3.04 -16.46 29.82
N SER A 244 -3.29 -17.69 30.22
CA SER A 244 -2.47 -18.83 29.79
C SER A 244 -2.65 -19.15 28.32
N PHE A 245 -1.69 -19.86 27.74
CA PHE A 245 -1.76 -20.30 26.33
C PHE A 245 -3.00 -21.16 26.04
N GLN A 246 -3.37 -22.04 27.00
CA GLN A 246 -4.52 -22.93 26.90
C GLN A 246 -5.84 -22.14 26.86
N GLU A 247 -6.00 -21.14 27.71
CA GLU A 247 -7.19 -20.26 27.73
C GLU A 247 -7.29 -19.45 26.43
N ALA A 248 -6.16 -18.91 25.96
CA ALA A 248 -6.11 -18.18 24.72
C ALA A 248 -6.47 -19.05 23.49
N GLU A 249 -5.95 -20.27 23.43
CA GLU A 249 -6.25 -21.22 22.35
C GLU A 249 -7.72 -21.64 22.36
N LEU A 250 -8.29 -21.91 23.53
CA LEU A 250 -9.71 -22.25 23.69
C LEU A 250 -10.60 -21.07 23.24
N ALA A 251 -10.30 -19.86 23.69
CA ALA A 251 -11.07 -18.68 23.31
C ALA A 251 -10.99 -18.39 21.80
N LEU A 252 -9.81 -18.56 21.18
CA LEU A 252 -9.64 -18.44 19.74
C LEU A 252 -10.45 -19.48 18.97
N GLN A 253 -10.50 -20.72 19.46
CA GLN A 253 -11.32 -21.77 18.87
C GLN A 253 -12.82 -21.47 19.00
N GLN A 254 -13.26 -21.05 20.19
CA GLN A 254 -14.67 -20.70 20.44
C GLN A 254 -15.13 -19.50 19.63
N SER A 255 -14.24 -18.54 19.35
CA SER A 255 -14.52 -17.38 18.50
C SER A 255 -14.38 -17.65 17.00
N ASN A 256 -14.21 -18.91 16.57
CA ASN A 256 -13.98 -19.27 15.16
C ASN A 256 -12.78 -18.54 14.52
N GLY A 257 -11.75 -18.27 15.30
CA GLY A 257 -10.55 -17.58 14.82
C GLY A 257 -10.62 -16.03 14.86
N GLU A 258 -11.70 -15.46 15.37
CA GLU A 258 -11.84 -14.00 15.57
C GLU A 258 -11.02 -13.54 16.78
N VAL A 259 -9.81 -13.03 16.53
CA VAL A 259 -8.86 -12.65 17.59
C VAL A 259 -9.41 -11.55 18.49
N LYS A 260 -10.03 -10.50 17.93
CA LYS A 260 -10.61 -9.40 18.72
C LYS A 260 -11.73 -9.90 19.65
N THR A 261 -12.60 -10.78 19.15
CA THR A 261 -13.69 -11.37 19.95
C THR A 261 -13.16 -12.21 21.10
N ALA A 262 -12.14 -13.04 20.84
CA ALA A 262 -11.47 -13.83 21.90
C ALA A 262 -10.85 -12.92 22.96
N ILE A 263 -10.15 -11.84 22.56
CA ILE A 263 -9.53 -10.87 23.47
C ILE A 263 -10.60 -10.22 24.36
N VAL A 264 -11.68 -9.70 23.76
CA VAL A 264 -12.75 -9.00 24.52
C VAL A 264 -13.44 -9.96 25.49
N SER A 265 -13.76 -11.18 25.06
CA SER A 265 -14.36 -12.20 25.91
C SER A 265 -13.51 -12.47 27.16
N LEU A 266 -12.20 -12.69 26.98
CA LEU A 266 -11.28 -12.95 28.09
C LEU A 266 -11.05 -11.74 28.98
N VAL A 267 -10.84 -10.55 28.43
CA VAL A 267 -10.58 -9.34 29.21
C VAL A 267 -11.79 -8.90 30.02
N LYS A 268 -13.00 -9.05 29.46
CA LYS A 268 -14.24 -8.63 30.11
C LYS A 268 -14.91 -9.77 30.92
N GLY A 269 -14.48 -11.02 30.77
CA GLY A 269 -15.11 -12.17 31.42
C GLY A 269 -16.55 -12.44 30.95
N ILE A 270 -16.83 -12.21 29.67
CA ILE A 270 -18.15 -12.35 29.04
C ILE A 270 -18.13 -13.46 27.97
N SER A 271 -19.31 -13.90 27.53
CA SER A 271 -19.42 -14.91 26.48
C SER A 271 -18.85 -14.39 25.16
N ILE A 272 -18.51 -15.32 24.23
CA ILE A 272 -18.06 -14.99 22.87
C ILE A 272 -19.13 -14.16 22.13
N ASP A 273 -20.41 -14.51 22.28
CA ASP A 273 -21.50 -13.81 21.62
C ASP A 273 -21.70 -12.37 22.18
N ASP A 274 -21.62 -12.21 23.50
CA ASP A 274 -21.66 -10.87 24.12
C ASP A 274 -20.44 -10.03 23.71
N ALA A 275 -19.27 -10.65 23.59
CA ALA A 275 -18.06 -9.97 23.13
C ALA A 275 -18.19 -9.49 21.67
N ARG A 276 -18.80 -10.28 20.81
CA ARG A 276 -19.08 -9.89 19.40
C ARG A 276 -20.07 -8.73 19.36
N ILE A 277 -21.17 -8.78 20.08
CA ILE A 277 -22.15 -7.70 20.18
C ILE A 277 -21.47 -6.42 20.71
N LEU A 278 -20.61 -6.53 21.72
CA LEU A 278 -19.89 -5.38 22.27
C LEU A 278 -18.94 -4.77 21.23
N LEU A 279 -18.22 -5.58 20.42
CA LEU A 279 -17.37 -5.11 19.34
C LEU A 279 -18.19 -4.42 18.24
N GLU A 280 -19.33 -4.96 17.84
CA GLU A 280 -20.24 -4.33 16.86
C GLU A 280 -20.72 -2.96 17.33
N ASN A 281 -21.14 -2.85 18.59
CA ASN A 281 -21.58 -1.58 19.18
C ASN A 281 -20.48 -0.53 19.26
N HIS A 282 -19.21 -0.95 19.28
CA HIS A 282 -18.03 -0.09 19.28
C HIS A 282 -17.30 -0.09 17.92
N HIS A 283 -18.01 -0.40 16.82
CA HIS A 283 -17.46 -0.37 15.45
C HIS A 283 -16.14 -1.16 15.29
N TRP A 284 -16.00 -2.26 16.05
CA TRP A 284 -14.81 -3.11 16.09
C TRP A 284 -13.53 -2.39 16.57
N ILE A 285 -13.66 -1.27 17.27
CA ILE A 285 -12.56 -0.50 17.86
C ILE A 285 -12.16 -1.11 19.20
N LEU A 286 -11.19 -2.03 19.18
CA LEU A 286 -10.76 -2.75 20.37
C LEU A 286 -10.31 -1.82 21.52
N ARG A 287 -9.69 -0.69 21.18
CA ARG A 287 -9.17 0.30 22.13
C ARG A 287 -10.27 0.97 22.97
N GLU A 288 -11.46 1.15 22.45
CA GLU A 288 -12.58 1.71 23.18
C GLU A 288 -13.12 0.75 24.25
N ILE A 289 -12.90 -0.55 24.04
CA ILE A 289 -13.42 -1.60 24.91
C ILE A 289 -12.43 -1.95 26.02
N ILE A 290 -11.14 -2.09 25.68
CA ILE A 290 -10.14 -2.59 26.63
C ILE A 290 -9.07 -1.56 27.04
N GLY A 291 -9.05 -0.36 26.44
CA GLY A 291 -8.15 0.77 26.78
C GLY A 291 -6.88 0.87 25.95
#